data_8c945dc802f1869181d1fc41d374448d
#
_entry.id   8c945dc802f1869181d1fc41d374448d
#
_cell.length_a   1.000
_cell.length_b   1.000
_cell.length_c   1.000
_cell.angle_alpha   90.00
_cell.angle_beta   90.00
_cell.angle_gamma   90.00
#
_symmetry.space_group_name_H-M   'P 1'
#
loop_
_entity.id
_entity.type
_entity.pdbx_description
1 polymer ?
#
loop_
_entity_poly.entity_id
_entity_poly.type
_entity_poly.pdbx_seq_one_letter_code
_entity_poly.pdbx_strand_id
1 'polypeptide(L)'
;MVKHADIARAVVDEAGTTLAAEAGIRMADKPAALWQLLVLVNLMSARISAGIAIAAARELNGAGGTTPDGMAGLSWQDRVDALGRGHYVRYDESTATRLGECADRVREEYGGDLRGLGERSEQQAGRLESGLGEFPGIGPTGAAIFCREAQAVWPWLRPYTDGLVLAGAGKVGLPGDGDKLAELVEGDDIAPLAAGLARVARDDDLAGRVRGKAG
;
A
#
# COMPACT_ATOMS: atom_id res chain seq x y z
N MET A 1 13.50 8.39 30.69
CA MET A 1 13.79 7.42 29.61
C MET A 1 12.51 7.29 28.81
N VAL A 2 12.50 7.73 27.56
CA VAL A 2 11.32 7.66 26.66
C VAL A 2 10.96 6.20 26.47
N LYS A 3 9.67 5.85 26.59
CA LYS A 3 9.20 4.47 26.36
C LYS A 3 9.01 4.22 24.88
N HIS A 4 9.33 3.02 24.40
CA HIS A 4 9.10 2.65 23.00
C HIS A 4 7.63 2.85 22.57
N ALA A 5 6.68 2.60 23.47
CA ALA A 5 5.26 2.83 23.20
C ALA A 5 4.93 4.31 22.92
N ASP A 6 5.60 5.26 23.59
CA ASP A 6 5.40 6.69 23.37
C ASP A 6 5.96 7.10 21.99
N ILE A 7 7.10 6.52 21.59
CA ILE A 7 7.66 6.72 20.25
C ILE A 7 6.74 6.13 19.17
N ALA A 8 6.26 4.90 19.37
CA ALA A 8 5.35 4.25 18.41
C ALA A 8 4.07 5.07 18.23
N ARG A 9 3.48 5.57 19.32
CA ARG A 9 2.32 6.47 19.27
C ARG A 9 2.65 7.76 18.52
N ALA A 10 3.80 8.40 18.78
CA ALA A 10 4.21 9.59 18.05
C ALA A 10 4.39 9.33 16.55
N VAL A 11 4.88 8.15 16.14
CA VAL A 11 4.94 7.74 14.73
C VAL A 11 3.55 7.65 14.11
N VAL A 12 2.61 7.00 14.80
CA VAL A 12 1.23 6.87 14.32
C VAL A 12 0.56 8.24 14.19
N ASP A 13 0.70 9.09 15.20
CA ASP A 13 0.08 10.43 15.22
C ASP A 13 0.65 11.36 14.14
N GLU A 14 1.97 11.33 13.90
CA GLU A 14 2.64 12.23 12.95
C GLU A 14 2.60 11.74 11.50
N ALA A 15 2.61 10.43 11.28
CA ALA A 15 2.86 9.86 9.97
C ALA A 15 2.06 8.59 9.66
N GLY A 16 1.16 8.15 10.54
CA GLY A 16 0.45 6.87 10.43
C GLY A 16 -0.67 6.83 9.39
N THR A 17 -0.97 7.94 8.68
CA THR A 17 -1.94 7.88 7.58
C THR A 17 -1.45 6.93 6.50
N THR A 18 -2.17 5.85 6.24
CA THR A 18 -1.80 4.85 5.24
C THR A 18 -1.95 5.41 3.81
N LEU A 19 -1.24 4.82 2.84
CA LEU A 19 -1.34 5.24 1.44
C LEU A 19 -2.75 4.99 0.88
N ALA A 20 -3.39 3.91 1.29
CA ALA A 20 -4.77 3.63 0.96
C ALA A 20 -5.71 4.74 1.47
N ALA A 21 -5.56 5.16 2.72
CA ALA A 21 -6.35 6.25 3.30
C ALA A 21 -6.13 7.57 2.54
N GLU A 22 -4.87 7.90 2.20
CA GLU A 22 -4.55 9.07 1.37
C GLU A 22 -5.18 8.99 -0.01
N ALA A 23 -5.27 7.79 -0.61
CA ALA A 23 -5.95 7.60 -1.88
C ALA A 23 -7.48 7.59 -1.78
N GLY A 24 -8.05 7.72 -0.58
CA GLY A 24 -9.50 7.65 -0.34
C GLY A 24 -10.05 6.22 -0.37
N ILE A 25 -9.18 5.22 -0.27
CA ILE A 25 -9.55 3.81 -0.22
C ILE A 25 -9.91 3.46 1.22
N ARG A 26 -11.18 3.14 1.47
CA ARG A 26 -11.60 2.61 2.76
C ARG A 26 -11.26 1.12 2.81
N MET A 27 -10.11 0.81 3.43
CA MET A 27 -9.67 -0.58 3.53
C MET A 27 -10.70 -1.45 4.25
N ALA A 28 -11.02 -2.57 3.65
CA ALA A 28 -11.89 -3.61 4.16
C ALA A 28 -11.50 -4.93 3.49
N ASP A 29 -11.77 -6.06 4.12
CA ASP A 29 -11.63 -7.38 3.49
C ASP A 29 -12.76 -7.62 2.49
N LYS A 30 -12.71 -6.85 1.40
CA LYS A 30 -13.69 -6.84 0.31
C LYS A 30 -12.99 -6.74 -1.03
N PRO A 31 -13.55 -7.37 -2.08
CA PRO A 31 -12.96 -7.38 -3.42
C PRO A 31 -12.59 -5.99 -3.95
N ALA A 32 -13.50 -5.01 -3.82
CA ALA A 32 -13.27 -3.66 -4.34
C ALA A 32 -12.14 -2.91 -3.62
N ALA A 33 -12.03 -3.03 -2.29
CA ALA A 33 -10.98 -2.35 -1.53
C ALA A 33 -9.59 -2.90 -1.87
N LEU A 34 -9.45 -4.22 -1.96
CA LEU A 34 -8.20 -4.88 -2.31
C LEU A 34 -7.82 -4.62 -3.78
N TRP A 35 -8.79 -4.56 -4.68
CA TRP A 35 -8.56 -4.15 -6.07
C TRP A 35 -8.03 -2.72 -6.16
N GLN A 36 -8.67 -1.77 -5.51
CA GLN A 36 -8.22 -0.37 -5.49
C GLN A 36 -6.81 -0.24 -4.89
N LEU A 37 -6.49 -1.04 -3.88
CA LEU A 37 -5.13 -1.11 -3.35
C LEU A 37 -4.14 -1.65 -4.39
N LEU A 38 -4.49 -2.69 -5.15
CA LEU A 38 -3.64 -3.22 -6.23
C LEU A 38 -3.37 -2.15 -7.29
N VAL A 39 -4.41 -1.40 -7.69
CA VAL A 39 -4.27 -0.26 -8.63
C VAL A 39 -3.30 0.78 -8.06
N LEU A 40 -3.49 1.23 -6.83
CA LEU A 40 -2.61 2.20 -6.18
C LEU A 40 -1.16 1.72 -6.16
N VAL A 41 -0.92 0.47 -5.80
CA VAL A 41 0.41 -0.13 -5.74
C VAL A 41 1.05 -0.22 -7.13
N ASN A 42 0.29 -0.54 -8.17
CA ASN A 42 0.78 -0.54 -9.55
C ASN A 42 1.27 0.86 -9.96
N LEU A 43 0.49 1.90 -9.64
CA LEU A 43 0.86 3.30 -9.89
C LEU A 43 2.13 3.72 -9.14
N MET A 44 2.30 3.23 -7.90
CA MET A 44 3.48 3.53 -7.08
C MET A 44 4.73 2.75 -7.49
N SER A 45 4.59 1.72 -8.30
CA SER A 45 5.72 0.92 -8.81
C SER A 45 6.53 1.65 -9.89
N ALA A 46 6.05 2.76 -10.43
CA ALA A 46 6.79 3.61 -11.36
C ALA A 46 7.63 4.67 -10.60
N ARG A 47 8.62 5.27 -11.29
CA ARG A 47 9.43 6.37 -10.74
C ARG A 47 8.64 7.69 -10.76
N ILE A 48 7.59 7.76 -9.96
CA ILE A 48 6.67 8.90 -9.81
C ILE A 48 6.51 9.18 -8.32
N SER A 49 6.21 10.44 -7.96
CA SER A 49 5.95 10.78 -6.57
C SER A 49 4.67 10.12 -6.07
N ALA A 50 4.63 9.77 -4.77
CA ALA A 50 3.46 9.17 -4.13
C ALA A 50 2.19 10.05 -4.33
N GLY A 51 2.32 11.37 -4.25
CA GLY A 51 1.20 12.28 -4.44
C GLY A 51 0.56 12.18 -5.84
N ILE A 52 1.38 12.03 -6.89
CA ILE A 52 0.88 11.82 -8.26
C ILE A 52 0.19 10.45 -8.38
N ALA A 53 0.78 9.39 -7.83
CA ALA A 53 0.18 8.06 -7.86
C ALA A 53 -1.18 8.03 -7.13
N ILE A 54 -1.27 8.70 -5.98
CA ILE A 54 -2.51 8.84 -5.20
C ILE A 54 -3.58 9.64 -5.98
N ALA A 55 -3.19 10.76 -6.61
CA ALA A 55 -4.10 11.55 -7.42
C ALA A 55 -4.63 10.75 -8.62
N ALA A 56 -3.76 10.01 -9.31
CA ALA A 56 -4.14 9.15 -10.42
C ALA A 56 -5.06 8.01 -10.00
N ALA A 57 -4.82 7.40 -8.83
CA ALA A 57 -5.71 6.37 -8.28
C ALA A 57 -7.13 6.93 -8.03
N ARG A 58 -7.24 8.15 -7.48
CA ARG A 58 -8.53 8.81 -7.26
C ARG A 58 -9.26 9.09 -8.58
N GLU A 59 -8.56 9.55 -9.61
CA GLU A 59 -9.13 9.81 -10.92
C GLU A 59 -9.62 8.53 -11.61
N LEU A 60 -8.85 7.44 -11.54
CA LEU A 60 -9.28 6.13 -12.05
C LEU A 60 -10.52 5.59 -11.32
N ASN A 61 -10.56 5.75 -9.98
CA ASN A 61 -11.72 5.38 -9.18
C ASN A 61 -12.95 6.21 -9.57
N GLY A 62 -12.78 7.53 -9.76
CA GLY A 62 -13.83 8.45 -10.21
C GLY A 62 -14.34 8.14 -11.62
N ALA A 63 -13.49 7.59 -12.48
CA ALA A 63 -13.85 7.16 -13.83
C ALA A 63 -14.63 5.81 -13.86
N GLY A 64 -14.75 5.11 -12.73
CA GLY A 64 -15.44 3.83 -12.63
C GLY A 64 -14.53 2.61 -12.42
N GLY A 65 -13.20 2.81 -12.31
CA GLY A 65 -12.20 1.75 -12.14
C GLY A 65 -12.12 1.13 -10.73
N THR A 66 -13.18 1.25 -9.91
CA THR A 66 -13.20 0.80 -8.51
C THR A 66 -13.26 -0.72 -8.32
N THR A 67 -13.51 -1.46 -9.37
CA THR A 67 -13.55 -2.94 -9.40
C THR A 67 -12.80 -3.45 -10.64
N PRO A 68 -12.38 -4.73 -10.70
CA PRO A 68 -11.79 -5.31 -11.90
C PRO A 68 -12.72 -5.17 -13.13
N ASP A 69 -14.01 -5.43 -12.97
CA ASP A 69 -14.99 -5.28 -14.06
C ASP A 69 -15.13 -3.81 -14.50
N GLY A 70 -15.19 -2.88 -13.54
CA GLY A 70 -15.22 -1.45 -13.83
C GLY A 70 -13.97 -0.99 -14.60
N MET A 71 -12.78 -1.42 -14.19
CA MET A 71 -11.53 -1.10 -14.89
C MET A 71 -11.47 -1.72 -16.30
N ALA A 72 -11.90 -2.95 -16.45
CA ALA A 72 -11.99 -3.63 -17.75
C ALA A 72 -13.02 -2.96 -18.67
N GLY A 73 -14.09 -2.37 -18.10
CA GLY A 73 -15.11 -1.62 -18.83
C GLY A 73 -14.66 -0.23 -19.31
N LEU A 74 -13.61 0.35 -18.73
CA LEU A 74 -12.99 1.57 -19.23
C LEU A 74 -12.22 1.27 -20.53
N SER A 75 -12.40 2.11 -21.55
CA SER A 75 -11.54 2.03 -22.74
C SER A 75 -10.08 2.33 -22.35
N TRP A 76 -9.14 1.94 -23.20
CA TRP A 76 -7.73 2.31 -23.00
C TRP A 76 -7.55 3.84 -22.89
N GLN A 77 -8.27 4.60 -23.72
CA GLN A 77 -8.22 6.07 -23.71
C GLN A 77 -8.81 6.65 -22.41
N ASP A 78 -9.92 6.10 -21.89
CA ASP A 78 -10.49 6.55 -20.62
C ASP A 78 -9.50 6.40 -19.46
N ARG A 79 -8.74 5.30 -19.46
CA ARG A 79 -7.67 5.06 -18.48
C ARG A 79 -6.52 6.06 -18.63
N VAL A 80 -6.06 6.32 -19.87
CA VAL A 80 -5.02 7.33 -20.14
C VAL A 80 -5.48 8.71 -19.70
N ASP A 81 -6.71 9.11 -20.04
CA ASP A 81 -7.26 10.41 -19.67
C ASP A 81 -7.41 10.57 -18.15
N ALA A 82 -7.83 9.50 -17.44
CA ALA A 82 -7.90 9.52 -15.99
C ALA A 82 -6.50 9.66 -15.36
N LEU A 83 -5.50 8.92 -15.86
CA LEU A 83 -4.11 9.05 -15.43
C LEU A 83 -3.59 10.48 -15.66
N GLY A 84 -3.89 11.06 -16.83
CA GLY A 84 -3.53 12.43 -17.19
C GLY A 84 -4.12 13.48 -16.25
N ARG A 85 -5.40 13.35 -15.87
CA ARG A 85 -6.02 14.23 -14.86
C ARG A 85 -5.34 14.15 -13.49
N GLY A 86 -4.82 12.98 -13.13
CA GLY A 86 -4.00 12.80 -11.95
C GLY A 86 -2.53 13.23 -12.10
N HIS A 87 -2.17 13.89 -13.22
CA HIS A 87 -0.81 14.29 -13.57
C HIS A 87 0.19 13.13 -13.75
N TYR A 88 -0.31 11.92 -13.99
CA TYR A 88 0.49 10.72 -14.22
C TYR A 88 0.84 10.55 -15.71
N VAL A 89 1.47 11.56 -16.31
CA VAL A 89 1.66 11.66 -17.76
C VAL A 89 2.89 10.93 -18.32
N ARG A 90 3.89 10.62 -17.50
CA ARG A 90 5.16 10.05 -18.00
C ARG A 90 5.04 8.60 -18.44
N TYR A 91 4.13 7.85 -17.85
CA TYR A 91 3.95 6.40 -18.04
C TYR A 91 2.48 6.03 -18.26
N ASP A 92 1.61 6.99 -18.56
CA ASP A 92 0.16 6.84 -18.67
C ASP A 92 -0.25 5.73 -19.63
N GLU A 93 0.23 5.75 -20.88
CA GLU A 93 -0.10 4.75 -21.90
C GLU A 93 0.26 3.31 -21.46
N SER A 94 1.51 3.12 -21.02
CA SER A 94 1.97 1.82 -20.57
C SER A 94 1.26 1.34 -19.29
N THR A 95 0.89 2.28 -18.42
CA THR A 95 0.16 2.00 -17.19
C THR A 95 -1.32 1.71 -17.48
N ALA A 96 -1.95 2.43 -18.40
CA ALA A 96 -3.31 2.15 -18.85
C ALA A 96 -3.44 0.71 -19.42
N THR A 97 -2.44 0.26 -20.18
CA THR A 97 -2.36 -1.11 -20.67
C THR A 97 -2.23 -2.11 -19.53
N ARG A 98 -1.25 -1.92 -18.63
CA ARG A 98 -1.03 -2.81 -17.48
C ARG A 98 -2.23 -2.91 -16.53
N LEU A 99 -2.94 -1.82 -16.29
CA LEU A 99 -4.12 -1.83 -15.45
C LEU A 99 -5.27 -2.64 -16.08
N GLY A 100 -5.40 -2.60 -17.41
CA GLY A 100 -6.30 -3.49 -18.13
C GLY A 100 -5.92 -4.96 -17.95
N GLU A 101 -4.66 -5.30 -18.20
CA GLU A 101 -4.13 -6.66 -18.01
C GLU A 101 -4.28 -7.16 -16.56
N CYS A 102 -4.04 -6.29 -15.57
CA CYS A 102 -4.30 -6.63 -14.16
C CYS A 102 -5.78 -6.92 -13.90
N ALA A 103 -6.69 -6.13 -14.49
CA ALA A 103 -8.11 -6.33 -14.34
C ALA A 103 -8.57 -7.67 -14.95
N ASP A 104 -8.11 -7.96 -16.17
CA ASP A 104 -8.41 -9.22 -16.83
C ASP A 104 -7.88 -10.41 -16.01
N ARG A 105 -6.64 -10.33 -15.54
CA ARG A 105 -6.07 -11.37 -14.68
C ARG A 105 -6.89 -11.62 -13.41
N VAL A 106 -7.32 -10.56 -12.70
CA VAL A 106 -8.14 -10.74 -11.48
C VAL A 106 -9.48 -11.37 -11.82
N ARG A 107 -10.08 -11.02 -12.95
CA ARG A 107 -11.35 -11.61 -13.41
C ARG A 107 -11.20 -13.10 -13.78
N GLU A 108 -10.17 -13.43 -14.55
CA GLU A 108 -9.97 -14.78 -15.07
C GLU A 108 -9.45 -15.76 -14.03
N GLU A 109 -8.46 -15.35 -13.22
CA GLU A 109 -7.80 -16.25 -12.29
C GLU A 109 -8.42 -16.28 -10.90
N TYR A 110 -9.09 -15.17 -10.49
CA TYR A 110 -9.64 -14.99 -9.14
C TYR A 110 -11.13 -14.69 -9.13
N GLY A 111 -11.82 -14.80 -10.29
CA GLY A 111 -13.26 -14.53 -10.37
C GLY A 111 -13.67 -13.12 -10.00
N GLY A 112 -12.77 -12.14 -10.18
CA GLY A 112 -12.99 -10.74 -9.80
C GLY A 112 -12.71 -10.42 -8.33
N ASP A 113 -12.22 -11.39 -7.53
CA ASP A 113 -12.02 -11.26 -6.10
C ASP A 113 -10.57 -11.54 -5.70
N LEU A 114 -9.82 -10.48 -5.41
CA LEU A 114 -8.39 -10.59 -5.06
C LEU A 114 -8.13 -11.27 -3.70
N ARG A 115 -9.16 -11.54 -2.88
CA ARG A 115 -9.04 -12.36 -1.67
C ARG A 115 -8.55 -13.76 -2.01
N GLY A 116 -8.90 -14.28 -3.19
CA GLY A 116 -8.39 -15.55 -3.71
C GLY A 116 -6.87 -15.61 -3.83
N LEU A 117 -6.18 -14.47 -4.00
CA LEU A 117 -4.71 -14.42 -3.94
C LEU A 117 -4.20 -14.68 -2.52
N GLY A 118 -4.84 -14.10 -1.50
CA GLY A 118 -4.53 -14.38 -0.10
C GLY A 118 -4.73 -15.84 0.26
N GLU A 119 -5.81 -16.47 -0.21
CA GLU A 119 -6.10 -17.89 -0.01
C GLU A 119 -5.04 -18.78 -0.69
N ARG A 120 -4.71 -18.51 -1.96
CA ARG A 120 -3.65 -19.25 -2.70
C ARG A 120 -2.27 -19.10 -2.09
N SER A 121 -2.00 -18.00 -1.39
CA SER A 121 -0.74 -17.80 -0.67
C SER A 121 -0.62 -18.66 0.60
N GLU A 122 -1.68 -19.43 0.95
CA GLU A 122 -1.76 -20.20 2.20
C GLU A 122 -1.44 -19.34 3.42
N GLN A 123 -1.84 -18.07 3.37
CA GLN A 123 -1.58 -17.08 4.43
C GLN A 123 -0.09 -16.87 4.75
N GLN A 124 0.78 -17.07 3.76
CA GLN A 124 2.21 -16.84 3.87
C GLN A 124 2.60 -15.55 3.13
N ALA A 125 3.19 -14.58 3.83
CA ALA A 125 3.58 -13.29 3.27
C ALA A 125 4.48 -13.42 2.03
N GLY A 126 5.49 -14.28 2.06
CA GLY A 126 6.39 -14.48 0.93
C GLY A 126 5.72 -15.08 -0.32
N ARG A 127 4.69 -15.93 -0.13
CA ARG A 127 3.88 -16.44 -1.26
C ARG A 127 2.94 -15.37 -1.80
N LEU A 128 2.39 -14.53 -0.92
CA LEU A 128 1.58 -13.38 -1.33
C LEU A 128 2.42 -12.41 -2.16
N GLU A 129 3.62 -12.06 -1.70
CA GLU A 129 4.55 -11.20 -2.45
C GLU A 129 4.89 -11.79 -3.82
N SER A 130 5.15 -13.09 -3.89
CA SER A 130 5.44 -13.78 -5.14
C SER A 130 4.24 -13.71 -6.10
N GLY A 131 3.02 -13.98 -5.62
CA GLY A 131 1.81 -13.89 -6.43
C GLY A 131 1.49 -12.46 -6.89
N LEU A 132 1.76 -11.45 -6.05
CA LEU A 132 1.66 -10.03 -6.42
C LEU A 132 2.66 -9.68 -7.53
N GLY A 133 3.88 -10.21 -7.46
CA GLY A 133 4.92 -10.01 -8.46
C GLY A 133 4.58 -10.56 -9.85
N GLU A 134 3.57 -11.42 -9.96
CA GLU A 134 3.07 -11.93 -11.25
C GLU A 134 2.15 -10.93 -11.97
N PHE A 135 1.65 -9.90 -11.27
CA PHE A 135 0.85 -8.85 -11.90
C PHE A 135 1.73 -7.88 -12.68
N PRO A 136 1.35 -7.54 -13.93
CA PRO A 136 2.10 -6.58 -14.74
C PRO A 136 2.38 -5.27 -14.00
N GLY A 137 3.65 -4.91 -13.91
CA GLY A 137 4.08 -3.66 -13.27
C GLY A 137 4.24 -3.70 -11.74
N ILE A 138 4.00 -4.81 -11.08
CA ILE A 138 4.23 -4.98 -9.65
C ILE A 138 5.55 -5.72 -9.42
N GLY A 139 6.54 -5.01 -8.90
CA GLY A 139 7.81 -5.57 -8.46
C GLY A 139 7.87 -5.75 -6.94
N PRO A 140 9.03 -6.17 -6.38
CA PRO A 140 9.17 -6.40 -4.94
C PRO A 140 8.76 -5.23 -4.05
N THR A 141 9.07 -3.99 -4.47
CA THR A 141 8.66 -2.78 -3.74
C THR A 141 7.14 -2.62 -3.72
N GLY A 142 6.48 -2.87 -4.86
CA GLY A 142 5.02 -2.81 -4.95
C GLY A 142 4.36 -3.88 -4.09
N ALA A 143 4.85 -5.12 -4.14
CA ALA A 143 4.35 -6.21 -3.31
C ALA A 143 4.49 -5.89 -1.81
N ALA A 144 5.63 -5.34 -1.38
CA ALA A 144 5.83 -4.91 -0.01
C ALA A 144 4.87 -3.79 0.42
N ILE A 145 4.59 -2.81 -0.46
CA ILE A 145 3.59 -1.77 -0.19
C ILE A 145 2.20 -2.40 -0.01
N PHE A 146 1.80 -3.32 -0.90
CA PHE A 146 0.52 -4.01 -0.78
C PHE A 146 0.39 -4.72 0.56
N CYS A 147 1.39 -5.51 0.96
CA CYS A 147 1.37 -6.25 2.21
C CYS A 147 1.29 -5.34 3.43
N ARG A 148 2.03 -4.21 3.44
CA ARG A 148 1.96 -3.22 4.53
C ARG A 148 0.56 -2.63 4.70
N GLU A 149 -0.14 -2.36 3.61
CA GLU A 149 -1.49 -1.79 3.63
C GLU A 149 -2.53 -2.88 3.94
N ALA A 150 -2.42 -4.07 3.33
CA ALA A 150 -3.37 -5.17 3.47
C ALA A 150 -3.40 -5.77 4.88
N GLN A 151 -2.31 -5.68 5.65
CA GLN A 151 -2.32 -6.10 7.06
C GLN A 151 -3.36 -5.35 7.91
N ALA A 152 -3.87 -4.20 7.47
CA ALA A 152 -4.98 -3.51 8.12
C ALA A 152 -6.24 -4.41 8.18
N VAL A 153 -6.46 -5.25 7.14
CA VAL A 153 -7.68 -6.04 6.97
C VAL A 153 -7.43 -7.54 6.88
N TRP A 154 -6.18 -7.97 6.76
CA TRP A 154 -5.76 -9.37 6.81
C TRP A 154 -4.95 -9.67 8.08
N PRO A 155 -5.59 -10.07 9.20
CA PRO A 155 -4.91 -10.32 10.48
C PRO A 155 -3.79 -11.36 10.39
N TRP A 156 -3.92 -12.35 9.49
CA TRP A 156 -2.91 -13.37 9.27
C TRP A 156 -1.58 -12.83 8.71
N LEU A 157 -1.60 -11.62 8.15
CA LEU A 157 -0.42 -10.94 7.62
C LEU A 157 0.30 -10.09 8.69
N ARG A 158 -0.27 -9.96 9.87
CA ARG A 158 0.30 -9.16 10.98
C ARG A 158 1.31 -9.95 11.82
N PRO A 159 2.47 -9.36 12.14
CA PRO A 159 2.96 -8.08 11.65
C PRO A 159 3.71 -8.24 10.31
N TYR A 160 3.36 -7.44 9.31
CA TYR A 160 4.17 -7.34 8.12
C TYR A 160 5.12 -6.15 8.22
N THR A 161 6.42 -6.44 8.24
CA THR A 161 7.50 -5.45 8.31
C THR A 161 8.54 -5.75 7.24
N ASP A 162 8.77 -4.81 6.35
CA ASP A 162 9.86 -4.88 5.35
C ASP A 162 11.10 -4.11 5.82
N GLY A 163 12.15 -4.18 5.02
CA GLY A 163 13.41 -3.49 5.34
C GLY A 163 13.26 -1.97 5.51
N LEU A 164 12.26 -1.35 4.85
CA LEU A 164 12.02 0.08 4.99
C LEU A 164 11.38 0.41 6.35
N VAL A 165 10.43 -0.40 6.80
CA VAL A 165 9.81 -0.27 8.13
C VAL A 165 10.87 -0.44 9.22
N LEU A 166 11.71 -1.46 9.13
CA LEU A 166 12.78 -1.71 10.09
C LEU A 166 13.85 -0.60 10.11
N ALA A 167 14.18 -0.05 8.93
CA ALA A 167 15.09 1.10 8.84
C ALA A 167 14.50 2.33 9.54
N GLY A 168 13.20 2.60 9.36
CA GLY A 168 12.50 3.68 10.06
C GLY A 168 12.45 3.48 11.56
N ALA A 169 12.19 2.25 12.02
CA ALA A 169 12.23 1.89 13.44
C ALA A 169 13.60 2.22 14.05
N GLY A 170 14.69 1.82 13.38
CA GLY A 170 16.05 2.12 13.81
C GLY A 170 16.32 3.63 13.91
N LYS A 171 15.81 4.46 12.98
CA LYS A 171 15.99 5.92 13.02
C LYS A 171 15.37 6.59 14.24
N VAL A 172 14.30 6.05 14.79
CA VAL A 172 13.63 6.61 15.97
C VAL A 172 13.91 5.83 17.25
N GLY A 173 14.81 4.83 17.21
CA GLY A 173 15.22 4.07 18.39
C GLY A 173 14.19 3.02 18.82
N LEU A 174 13.34 2.55 17.90
CA LEU A 174 12.45 1.41 18.12
C LEU A 174 13.16 0.08 17.80
N PRO A 175 12.63 -1.06 18.31
CA PRO A 175 13.18 -2.38 18.00
C PRO A 175 13.20 -2.67 16.50
N GLY A 176 14.26 -3.31 16.01
CA GLY A 176 14.40 -3.79 14.63
C GLY A 176 13.79 -5.19 14.41
N ASP A 177 12.65 -5.45 15.03
CA ASP A 177 11.95 -6.74 15.03
C ASP A 177 10.43 -6.50 14.94
N GLY A 178 9.78 -7.18 13.99
CA GLY A 178 8.38 -6.96 13.68
C GLY A 178 7.44 -7.30 14.83
N ASP A 179 7.68 -8.42 15.51
CA ASP A 179 6.83 -8.86 16.63
C ASP A 179 6.92 -7.86 17.78
N LYS A 180 8.13 -7.39 18.08
CA LYS A 180 8.34 -6.36 19.10
C LYS A 180 7.72 -5.01 18.72
N LEU A 181 7.68 -4.66 17.44
CA LEU A 181 6.97 -3.47 16.98
C LEU A 181 5.46 -3.61 17.14
N ALA A 182 4.91 -4.80 16.85
CA ALA A 182 3.50 -5.08 17.03
C ALA A 182 3.04 -5.01 18.49
N GLU A 183 3.90 -5.38 19.44
CA GLU A 183 3.61 -5.26 20.89
C GLU A 183 3.48 -3.81 21.38
N LEU A 184 3.91 -2.82 20.60
CA LEU A 184 3.90 -1.40 20.98
C LEU A 184 2.59 -0.69 20.66
N VAL A 185 1.72 -1.29 19.86
CA VAL A 185 0.46 -0.71 19.39
C VAL A 185 -0.67 -1.74 19.44
N GLU A 186 -1.91 -1.26 19.38
CA GLU A 186 -3.07 -2.15 19.20
C GLU A 186 -3.16 -2.66 17.75
N GLY A 187 -3.87 -3.78 17.54
CA GLY A 187 -3.91 -4.46 16.24
C GLY A 187 -4.32 -3.58 15.05
N ASP A 188 -5.18 -2.60 15.26
CA ASP A 188 -5.63 -1.69 14.19
C ASP A 188 -4.61 -0.60 13.86
N ASP A 189 -3.66 -0.33 14.76
CA ASP A 189 -2.59 0.65 14.57
C ASP A 189 -1.33 0.06 13.93
N ILE A 190 -1.28 -1.25 13.68
CA ILE A 190 -0.08 -1.90 13.12
C ILE A 190 0.21 -1.44 11.67
N ALA A 191 -0.82 -1.29 10.85
CA ALA A 191 -0.65 -0.75 9.49
C ALA A 191 -0.31 0.76 9.51
N PRO A 192 -0.96 1.62 10.32
CA PRO A 192 -0.53 2.98 10.59
C PRO A 192 0.93 3.09 11.06
N LEU A 193 1.35 2.25 12.02
CA LEU A 193 2.74 2.25 12.48
C LEU A 193 3.72 1.90 11.35
N ALA A 194 3.43 0.86 10.57
CA ALA A 194 4.27 0.47 9.44
C ALA A 194 4.33 1.56 8.36
N ALA A 195 3.20 2.22 8.05
CA ALA A 195 3.15 3.35 7.13
C ALA A 195 4.00 4.53 7.63
N GLY A 196 3.89 4.89 8.90
CA GLY A 196 4.65 5.96 9.52
C GLY A 196 6.15 5.67 9.54
N LEU A 197 6.55 4.46 9.92
CA LEU A 197 7.96 4.04 9.93
C LEU A 197 8.56 4.05 8.52
N ALA A 198 7.82 3.61 7.51
CA ALA A 198 8.27 3.66 6.12
C ALA A 198 8.52 5.11 5.64
N ARG A 199 7.77 6.10 6.13
CA ARG A 199 8.01 7.54 5.86
C ARG A 199 9.20 8.07 6.64
N VAL A 200 9.29 7.76 7.92
CA VAL A 200 10.43 8.09 8.79
C VAL A 200 11.75 7.61 8.19
N ALA A 201 11.76 6.43 7.58
CA ALA A 201 12.96 5.90 6.92
C ALA A 201 13.51 6.83 5.83
N ARG A 202 12.65 7.62 5.19
CA ARG A 202 12.98 8.49 4.04
C ARG A 202 13.06 9.98 4.37
N ASP A 203 12.69 10.35 5.60
CA ASP A 203 12.59 11.75 6.02
C ASP A 203 13.21 11.93 7.41
N ASP A 204 14.40 12.55 7.45
CA ASP A 204 15.15 12.78 8.69
C ASP A 204 14.51 13.87 9.57
N ASP A 205 13.83 14.85 8.96
CA ASP A 205 13.13 15.89 9.70
C ASP A 205 11.90 15.30 10.40
N LEU A 206 11.17 14.39 9.72
CA LEU A 206 10.08 13.64 10.33
C LEU A 206 10.58 12.78 11.50
N ALA A 207 11.70 12.08 11.31
CA ALA A 207 12.32 11.31 12.39
C ALA A 207 12.66 12.20 13.60
N GLY A 208 13.15 13.41 13.36
CA GLY A 208 13.42 14.42 14.39
C GLY A 208 12.14 14.84 15.15
N ARG A 209 11.06 15.14 14.42
CA ARG A 209 9.76 15.51 15.02
C ARG A 209 9.19 14.39 15.90
N VAL A 210 9.20 13.15 15.40
CA VAL A 210 8.74 11.97 16.15
C VAL A 210 9.50 11.83 17.48
N ARG A 211 10.84 11.91 17.45
CA ARG A 211 11.65 11.82 18.66
C ARG A 211 11.37 12.98 19.64
N GLY A 212 11.16 14.19 19.12
CA GLY A 212 10.83 15.37 19.93
C GLY A 212 9.47 15.29 20.61
N LYS A 213 8.48 14.67 19.98
CA LYS A 213 7.13 14.47 20.55
C LYS A 213 7.08 13.39 21.64
N ALA A 214 7.94 12.39 21.55
CA ALA A 214 7.97 11.27 22.48
C ALA A 214 8.74 11.59 23.77
N GLY A 215 9.52 12.67 23.82
CA GLY A 215 10.31 13.13 24.98
C GLY A 215 9.63 14.20 25.77
#